data_7fcb95bd76284623d27e2ca0c7936173
#
_entry.id   7fcb95bd76284623d27e2ca0c7936173
#
_cell.length_a   1.000
_cell.length_b   1.000
_cell.length_c   1.000
_cell.angle_alpha   90.00
_cell.angle_beta   90.00
_cell.angle_gamma   90.00
#
_symmetry.space_group_name_H-M   'P 1'
#
loop_
_entity.id
_entity.type
_entity.pdbx_description
1 polymer ?
#
loop_
_entity_poly.entity_id
_entity_poly.type
_entity_poly.pdbx_seq_one_letter_code
_entity_poly.pdbx_strand_id
1 'polypeptide(L)'
;MKYKIEKNTVQETLIIPLFARKVCSELYPNLYRDETAVRLIEKIDYDFSEAEKNSRGLMQRFGSLEVAMRQNDLAWEVRDYLKTHPNAAVVNLGCGLDSTGRSCDNGSCKIYNLDFPDVIAVRNELLPAGDREENIPCDLNNTEWFSKIDASGGAVFFASGVFYYFLTEQVKALVQGMADAFPGSVLVFDAANRTAVKMIAKTWLKSAKIKDVGAYFAVSDAKSELSPWDSRLQVTSRGYMLGYNDLRDSSVSGFFRFLAKVGDDMMKMQIVKVGFGGRK
;
A
#
# COMPACT_ATOMS: atom_id res chain seq x y z
N MET A 1 5.47 -28.08 -2.77
CA MET A 1 4.15 -28.11 -2.07
C MET A 1 3.55 -26.71 -2.20
N LYS A 2 2.24 -26.58 -2.42
CA LYS A 2 1.60 -25.26 -2.46
C LYS A 2 1.20 -24.84 -1.04
N TYR A 3 1.31 -23.56 -0.73
CA TYR A 3 0.90 -22.99 0.56
C TYR A 3 -0.63 -22.88 0.62
N LYS A 4 -1.24 -23.47 1.64
CA LYS A 4 -2.69 -23.44 1.82
C LYS A 4 -3.08 -22.21 2.62
N ILE A 5 -3.87 -21.33 2.03
CA ILE A 5 -4.43 -20.16 2.70
C ILE A 5 -5.60 -20.57 3.60
N GLU A 6 -5.60 -20.06 4.82
CA GLU A 6 -6.71 -20.23 5.74
C GLU A 6 -7.87 -19.31 5.35
N LYS A 7 -9.01 -19.94 4.96
CA LYS A 7 -10.21 -19.20 4.57
C LYS A 7 -10.88 -18.54 5.77
N ASN A 8 -11.51 -17.39 5.53
CA ASN A 8 -12.18 -16.55 6.54
C ASN A 8 -11.22 -15.97 7.60
N THR A 9 -9.95 -15.81 7.27
CA THR A 9 -8.92 -15.16 8.10
C THR A 9 -8.32 -13.96 7.37
N VAL A 10 -7.47 -13.21 8.07
CA VAL A 10 -6.69 -12.10 7.47
C VAL A 10 -5.84 -12.59 6.29
N GLN A 11 -5.39 -13.86 6.28
CA GLN A 11 -4.63 -14.43 5.16
C GLN A 11 -5.40 -14.36 3.83
N GLU A 12 -6.72 -14.52 3.84
CA GLU A 12 -7.52 -14.44 2.61
C GLU A 12 -7.52 -13.01 2.03
N THR A 13 -7.34 -11.97 2.85
CA THR A 13 -7.23 -10.59 2.36
C THR A 13 -5.97 -10.34 1.55
N LEU A 14 -4.92 -11.12 1.77
CA LEU A 14 -3.64 -11.03 1.03
C LEU A 14 -3.78 -11.40 -0.44
N ILE A 15 -4.73 -12.28 -0.74
CA ILE A 15 -4.92 -12.84 -2.08
C ILE A 15 -5.47 -11.80 -3.06
N ILE A 16 -6.38 -10.95 -2.60
CA ILE A 16 -7.10 -10.00 -3.47
C ILE A 16 -6.14 -9.02 -4.13
N PRO A 17 -5.30 -8.27 -3.38
CA PRO A 17 -4.33 -7.36 -4.00
C PRO A 17 -3.26 -8.11 -4.82
N LEU A 18 -2.86 -9.30 -4.37
CA LEU A 18 -1.88 -10.13 -5.07
C LEU A 18 -2.42 -10.55 -6.45
N PHE A 19 -3.66 -11.04 -6.51
CA PHE A 19 -4.32 -11.43 -7.75
C PHE A 19 -4.54 -10.22 -8.68
N ALA A 20 -4.96 -9.09 -8.13
CA ALA A 20 -5.13 -7.85 -8.91
C ALA A 20 -3.81 -7.41 -9.58
N ARG A 21 -2.68 -7.49 -8.88
CA ARG A 21 -1.35 -7.18 -9.44
C ARG A 21 -0.93 -8.16 -10.55
N LYS A 22 -1.19 -9.46 -10.36
CA LYS A 22 -1.00 -10.45 -11.43
C LYS A 22 -1.81 -10.07 -12.67
N VAL A 23 -3.10 -9.84 -12.51
CA VAL A 23 -3.99 -9.47 -13.63
C VAL A 23 -3.52 -8.19 -14.32
N CYS A 24 -3.11 -7.17 -13.56
CA CYS A 24 -2.59 -5.93 -14.13
C CYS A 24 -1.29 -6.17 -14.91
N SER A 25 -0.37 -6.97 -14.39
CA SER A 25 0.89 -7.33 -15.06
C SER A 25 0.66 -8.07 -16.39
N GLU A 26 -0.39 -8.85 -16.49
CA GLU A 26 -0.78 -9.55 -17.71
C GLU A 26 -1.49 -8.65 -18.73
N LEU A 27 -2.37 -7.76 -18.26
CA LEU A 27 -3.19 -6.91 -19.12
C LEU A 27 -2.49 -5.61 -19.56
N TYR A 28 -1.58 -5.08 -18.72
CA TYR A 28 -0.94 -3.78 -18.90
C TYR A 28 0.59 -3.84 -18.68
N PRO A 29 1.31 -4.76 -19.38
CA PRO A 29 2.73 -5.05 -19.08
C PRO A 29 3.68 -3.86 -19.33
N ASN A 30 3.26 -2.86 -20.09
CA ASN A 30 4.05 -1.65 -20.32
C ASN A 30 3.90 -0.62 -19.19
N LEU A 31 2.81 -0.69 -18.42
CA LEU A 31 2.55 0.21 -17.30
C LEU A 31 2.99 -0.38 -15.96
N TYR A 32 2.78 -1.67 -15.80
CA TYR A 32 3.04 -2.35 -14.54
C TYR A 32 3.49 -3.79 -14.76
N ARG A 33 4.53 -4.20 -14.03
CA ARG A 33 5.03 -5.57 -14.07
C ARG A 33 5.44 -6.01 -12.67
N ASP A 34 4.77 -7.03 -12.14
CA ASP A 34 5.05 -7.66 -10.85
C ASP A 34 5.21 -9.18 -11.01
N GLU A 35 6.42 -9.59 -11.40
CA GLU A 35 6.75 -11.01 -11.55
C GLU A 35 6.67 -11.78 -10.22
N THR A 36 6.83 -11.07 -9.09
CA THR A 36 6.67 -11.67 -7.77
C THR A 36 5.23 -12.06 -7.51
N ALA A 37 4.27 -11.19 -7.82
CA ALA A 37 2.85 -11.51 -7.70
C ALA A 37 2.47 -12.70 -8.59
N VAL A 38 2.94 -12.74 -9.84
CA VAL A 38 2.69 -13.87 -10.74
C VAL A 38 3.19 -15.18 -10.13
N ARG A 39 4.45 -15.22 -9.67
CA ARG A 39 5.05 -16.43 -9.06
C ARG A 39 4.39 -16.84 -7.75
N LEU A 40 3.95 -15.89 -6.93
CA LEU A 40 3.30 -16.19 -5.66
C LEU A 40 1.93 -16.84 -5.86
N ILE A 41 1.14 -16.36 -6.81
CA ILE A 41 -0.17 -16.98 -7.16
C ILE A 41 -0.01 -18.46 -7.52
N GLU A 42 1.07 -18.84 -8.22
CA GLU A 42 1.34 -20.25 -8.56
C GLU A 42 1.70 -21.11 -7.35
N LYS A 43 2.27 -20.51 -6.31
CA LYS A 43 2.68 -21.19 -5.06
C LYS A 43 1.55 -21.34 -4.04
N ILE A 44 0.42 -20.66 -4.23
CA ILE A 44 -0.72 -20.65 -3.31
C ILE A 44 -1.73 -21.73 -3.73
N ASP A 45 -2.19 -22.52 -2.75
CA ASP A 45 -3.30 -23.46 -2.90
C ASP A 45 -4.62 -22.75 -2.55
N TYR A 46 -5.16 -22.08 -3.56
CA TYR A 46 -6.43 -21.37 -3.47
C TYR A 46 -7.18 -21.47 -4.80
N ASP A 47 -8.49 -21.57 -4.76
CA ASP A 47 -9.32 -21.62 -5.96
C ASP A 47 -9.53 -20.23 -6.55
N PHE A 48 -8.75 -19.90 -7.57
CA PHE A 48 -8.85 -18.64 -8.31
C PHE A 48 -9.88 -18.65 -9.46
N SER A 49 -10.57 -19.75 -9.71
CA SER A 49 -11.43 -19.92 -10.90
C SER A 49 -12.51 -18.86 -11.03
N GLU A 50 -13.15 -18.48 -9.93
CA GLU A 50 -14.13 -17.40 -9.91
C GLU A 50 -13.47 -16.01 -10.14
N ALA A 51 -12.32 -15.76 -9.52
CA ALA A 51 -11.56 -14.53 -9.70
C ALA A 51 -11.06 -14.39 -11.15
N GLU A 52 -10.56 -15.46 -11.75
CA GLU A 52 -10.12 -15.49 -13.15
C GLU A 52 -11.26 -15.27 -14.13
N LYS A 53 -12.42 -15.90 -13.91
CA LYS A 53 -13.61 -15.65 -14.70
C LYS A 53 -14.05 -14.18 -14.65
N ASN A 54 -14.02 -13.60 -13.46
CA ASN A 54 -14.45 -12.22 -13.24
C ASN A 54 -13.38 -11.20 -13.70
N SER A 55 -12.09 -11.58 -13.74
CA SER A 55 -10.98 -10.66 -14.07
C SER A 55 -11.10 -10.02 -15.47
N ARG A 56 -11.84 -10.64 -16.38
CA ARG A 56 -12.13 -10.12 -17.73
C ARG A 56 -13.21 -9.03 -17.71
N GLY A 57 -13.97 -8.90 -16.63
CA GLY A 57 -15.00 -7.88 -16.47
C GLY A 57 -14.40 -6.46 -16.42
N LEU A 58 -15.12 -5.50 -16.97
CA LEU A 58 -14.66 -4.11 -17.11
C LEU A 58 -14.22 -3.50 -15.77
N MET A 59 -15.03 -3.66 -14.73
CA MET A 59 -14.73 -3.10 -13.39
C MET A 59 -13.57 -3.82 -12.70
N GLN A 60 -13.42 -5.13 -12.88
CA GLN A 60 -12.29 -5.89 -12.35
C GLN A 60 -10.97 -5.49 -13.01
N ARG A 61 -10.99 -5.27 -14.33
CA ARG A 61 -9.83 -4.76 -15.06
C ARG A 61 -9.43 -3.38 -14.59
N PHE A 62 -10.40 -2.49 -14.37
CA PHE A 62 -10.14 -1.16 -13.82
C PHE A 62 -9.61 -1.26 -12.38
N GLY A 63 -10.23 -2.05 -11.50
CA GLY A 63 -9.76 -2.25 -10.13
C GLY A 63 -8.35 -2.86 -10.05
N SER A 64 -7.98 -3.75 -10.99
CA SER A 64 -6.60 -4.26 -11.08
C SER A 64 -5.61 -3.18 -11.45
N LEU A 65 -5.97 -2.30 -12.40
CA LEU A 65 -5.16 -1.14 -12.78
C LEU A 65 -5.01 -0.17 -11.59
N GLU A 66 -6.10 0.09 -10.86
CA GLU A 66 -6.13 0.95 -9.69
C GLU A 66 -5.18 0.45 -8.59
N VAL A 67 -5.24 -0.84 -8.23
CA VAL A 67 -4.34 -1.44 -7.23
C VAL A 67 -2.87 -1.35 -7.67
N ALA A 68 -2.59 -1.60 -8.93
CA ALA A 68 -1.24 -1.57 -9.46
C ALA A 68 -0.66 -0.14 -9.55
N MET A 69 -1.45 0.82 -10.01
CA MET A 69 -1.00 2.22 -10.10
C MET A 69 -0.76 2.80 -8.72
N ARG A 70 -1.62 2.57 -7.75
CA ARG A 70 -1.39 2.93 -6.36
C ARG A 70 -0.01 2.46 -5.87
N GLN A 71 0.32 1.21 -6.12
CA GLN A 71 1.58 0.63 -5.70
C GLN A 71 2.78 1.22 -6.43
N ASN A 72 2.63 1.45 -7.73
CA ASN A 72 3.65 2.10 -8.55
C ASN A 72 3.95 3.54 -8.07
N ASP A 73 2.92 4.29 -7.69
CA ASP A 73 3.02 5.66 -7.23
C ASP A 73 3.63 5.75 -5.81
N LEU A 74 3.29 4.82 -4.92
CA LEU A 74 3.98 4.67 -3.63
C LEU A 74 5.47 4.34 -3.82
N ALA A 75 5.78 3.42 -4.75
CA ALA A 75 7.15 3.10 -5.09
C ALA A 75 7.91 4.30 -5.68
N TRP A 76 7.23 5.17 -6.44
CA TRP A 76 7.81 6.41 -6.94
C TRP A 76 8.23 7.33 -5.79
N GLU A 77 7.37 7.54 -4.79
CA GLU A 77 7.68 8.37 -3.61
C GLU A 77 8.84 7.78 -2.80
N VAL A 78 8.88 6.45 -2.63
CA VAL A 78 10.01 5.77 -1.96
C VAL A 78 11.32 6.00 -2.72
N ARG A 79 11.33 5.79 -4.04
CA ARG A 79 12.52 6.00 -4.86
C ARG A 79 12.95 7.47 -4.90
N ASP A 80 11.99 8.39 -4.89
CA ASP A 80 12.28 9.83 -4.85
C ASP A 80 12.99 10.22 -3.55
N TYR A 81 12.52 9.71 -2.40
CA TYR A 81 13.19 9.91 -1.12
C TYR A 81 14.61 9.31 -1.11
N LEU A 82 14.80 8.11 -1.65
CA LEU A 82 16.09 7.44 -1.70
C LEU A 82 17.13 8.17 -2.57
N LYS A 83 16.76 9.06 -3.50
CA LYS A 83 17.72 9.88 -4.26
C LYS A 83 18.54 10.79 -3.37
N THR A 84 17.96 11.29 -2.29
CA THR A 84 18.64 12.18 -1.33
C THR A 84 19.07 11.47 -0.05
N HIS A 85 18.51 10.30 0.23
CA HIS A 85 18.78 9.49 1.43
C HIS A 85 19.07 8.03 1.05
N PRO A 86 20.18 7.74 0.36
CA PRO A 86 20.42 6.40 -0.22
C PRO A 86 20.55 5.28 0.81
N ASN A 87 20.92 5.60 2.05
CA ASN A 87 21.06 4.64 3.16
C ASN A 87 19.83 4.60 4.08
N ALA A 88 18.72 5.20 3.67
CA ALA A 88 17.52 5.26 4.49
C ALA A 88 16.89 3.88 4.74
N ALA A 89 16.12 3.78 5.82
CA ALA A 89 15.17 2.70 6.03
C ALA A 89 13.96 2.86 5.10
N VAL A 90 13.61 1.82 4.37
CA VAL A 90 12.37 1.69 3.59
C VAL A 90 11.42 0.79 4.38
N VAL A 91 10.36 1.35 4.93
CA VAL A 91 9.48 0.66 5.87
C VAL A 91 8.08 0.47 5.28
N ASN A 92 7.72 -0.77 5.01
CA ASN A 92 6.41 -1.16 4.48
C ASN A 92 5.45 -1.50 5.64
N LEU A 93 4.49 -0.63 5.91
CA LEU A 93 3.49 -0.78 6.96
C LEU A 93 2.28 -1.57 6.43
N GLY A 94 1.96 -2.70 7.07
CA GLY A 94 0.92 -3.60 6.59
C GLY A 94 1.32 -4.27 5.27
N CYS A 95 2.49 -4.89 5.28
CA CYS A 95 3.17 -5.31 4.05
C CYS A 95 2.49 -6.46 3.30
N GLY A 96 1.69 -7.29 3.95
CA GLY A 96 1.10 -8.46 3.34
C GLY A 96 2.10 -9.27 2.51
N LEU A 97 1.72 -9.60 1.29
CA LEU A 97 2.58 -10.22 0.26
C LEU A 97 3.09 -9.20 -0.78
N ASP A 98 3.23 -7.94 -0.38
CA ASP A 98 3.77 -6.88 -1.21
C ASP A 98 5.31 -6.94 -1.30
N SER A 99 5.86 -6.71 -2.48
CA SER A 99 7.30 -6.65 -2.76
C SER A 99 7.77 -5.24 -3.18
N THR A 100 6.98 -4.20 -2.94
CA THR A 100 7.31 -2.81 -3.33
C THR A 100 8.61 -2.34 -2.71
N GLY A 101 8.82 -2.58 -1.40
CA GLY A 101 10.09 -2.24 -0.75
C GLY A 101 11.29 -2.84 -1.47
N ARG A 102 11.23 -4.15 -1.77
CA ARG A 102 12.27 -4.86 -2.53
C ARG A 102 12.47 -4.28 -3.93
N SER A 103 11.41 -3.88 -4.61
CA SER A 103 11.51 -3.26 -5.94
C SER A 103 12.16 -1.87 -5.92
N CYS A 104 12.24 -1.24 -4.76
CA CYS A 104 12.87 0.06 -4.55
C CYS A 104 14.31 -0.06 -4.03
N ASP A 105 14.82 -1.28 -3.80
CA ASP A 105 16.18 -1.49 -3.29
C ASP A 105 17.23 -0.87 -4.22
N ASN A 106 17.98 0.08 -3.68
CA ASN A 106 19.07 0.78 -4.38
C ASN A 106 20.47 0.20 -4.09
N GLY A 107 20.52 -0.95 -3.40
CA GLY A 107 21.77 -1.61 -3.00
C GLY A 107 22.37 -1.11 -1.68
N SER A 108 21.81 -0.06 -1.06
CA SER A 108 22.32 0.56 0.17
C SER A 108 21.27 0.71 1.26
N CYS A 109 19.99 0.84 0.91
CA CYS A 109 18.90 0.97 1.86
C CYS A 109 18.62 -0.34 2.62
N LYS A 110 18.06 -0.23 3.82
CA LYS A 110 17.50 -1.35 4.59
C LYS A 110 15.99 -1.37 4.41
N ILE A 111 15.40 -2.57 4.27
CA ILE A 111 13.99 -2.75 4.00
C ILE A 111 13.36 -3.47 5.19
N TYR A 112 12.28 -2.90 5.73
CA TYR A 112 11.52 -3.46 6.84
C TYR A 112 10.09 -3.69 6.39
N ASN A 113 9.60 -4.91 6.54
CA ASN A 113 8.24 -5.30 6.20
C ASN A 113 7.48 -5.63 7.48
N LEU A 114 6.48 -4.82 7.81
CA LEU A 114 5.73 -4.88 9.07
C LEU A 114 4.30 -5.35 8.82
N ASP A 115 3.85 -6.34 9.57
CA ASP A 115 2.46 -6.81 9.56
C ASP A 115 2.17 -7.66 10.81
N PHE A 116 0.93 -8.10 10.96
CA PHE A 116 0.55 -9.03 12.02
C PHE A 116 1.37 -10.32 12.00
N PRO A 117 1.58 -10.96 13.16
CA PRO A 117 2.42 -12.15 13.26
C PRO A 117 2.03 -13.31 12.34
N ASP A 118 0.73 -13.55 12.13
CA ASP A 118 0.21 -14.57 11.23
C ASP A 118 0.48 -14.22 9.74
N VAL A 119 0.39 -12.96 9.36
CA VAL A 119 0.73 -12.48 8.02
C VAL A 119 2.24 -12.60 7.77
N ILE A 120 3.07 -12.21 8.74
CA ILE A 120 4.53 -12.36 8.65
C ILE A 120 4.95 -13.83 8.55
N ALA A 121 4.25 -14.74 9.23
CA ALA A 121 4.49 -16.18 9.10
C ALA A 121 4.27 -16.65 7.65
N VAL A 122 3.14 -16.28 7.03
CA VAL A 122 2.85 -16.54 5.61
C VAL A 122 3.91 -15.92 4.71
N ARG A 123 4.28 -14.66 4.97
CA ARG A 123 5.28 -13.95 4.19
C ARG A 123 6.64 -14.63 4.25
N ASN A 124 7.09 -15.06 5.43
CA ASN A 124 8.39 -15.74 5.58
C ASN A 124 8.49 -17.02 4.76
N GLU A 125 7.37 -17.72 4.57
CA GLU A 125 7.34 -18.95 3.76
C GLU A 125 7.25 -18.65 2.25
N LEU A 126 6.40 -17.72 1.84
CA LEU A 126 6.15 -17.44 0.43
C LEU A 126 7.10 -16.41 -0.18
N LEU A 127 7.52 -15.44 0.61
CA LEU A 127 8.35 -14.30 0.21
C LEU A 127 9.39 -13.99 1.30
N PRO A 128 10.33 -14.89 1.58
CA PRO A 128 11.33 -14.70 2.63
C PRO A 128 12.16 -13.42 2.43
N ALA A 129 12.57 -12.82 3.53
CA ALA A 129 13.42 -11.63 3.53
C ALA A 129 14.76 -11.90 2.83
N GLY A 130 15.25 -10.92 2.06
CA GLY A 130 16.59 -10.91 1.49
C GLY A 130 17.63 -10.35 2.47
N ASP A 131 18.88 -10.23 2.03
CA ASP A 131 20.02 -9.83 2.88
C ASP A 131 19.86 -8.45 3.55
N ARG A 132 19.16 -7.51 2.89
CA ARG A 132 18.87 -6.17 3.42
C ARG A 132 17.42 -5.98 3.83
N GLU A 133 16.68 -7.07 3.96
CA GLU A 133 15.28 -7.05 4.36
C GLU A 133 15.09 -7.68 5.74
N GLU A 134 14.13 -7.18 6.48
CA GLU A 134 13.66 -7.76 7.72
C GLU A 134 12.12 -7.78 7.74
N ASN A 135 11.56 -8.94 8.09
CA ASN A 135 10.13 -9.10 8.28
C ASN A 135 9.83 -9.02 9.78
N ILE A 136 9.09 -7.99 10.21
CA ILE A 136 8.85 -7.67 11.62
C ILE A 136 7.38 -7.95 11.96
N PRO A 137 7.09 -8.95 12.77
CA PRO A 137 5.74 -9.17 13.28
C PRO A 137 5.39 -8.10 14.33
N CYS A 138 4.29 -7.36 14.10
CA CYS A 138 3.79 -6.34 15.01
C CYS A 138 2.32 -5.98 14.73
N ASP A 139 1.68 -5.36 15.72
CA ASP A 139 0.49 -4.54 15.52
C ASP A 139 0.96 -3.09 15.35
N LEU A 140 0.56 -2.42 14.28
CA LEU A 140 0.93 -1.04 14.00
C LEU A 140 0.40 -0.04 15.05
N ASN A 141 -0.63 -0.41 15.81
CA ASN A 141 -1.12 0.40 16.94
C ASN A 141 -0.17 0.37 18.16
N ASN A 142 0.74 -0.61 18.23
CA ASN A 142 1.76 -0.68 19.28
C ASN A 142 3.07 -0.08 18.76
N THR A 143 3.58 0.93 19.44
CA THR A 143 4.80 1.66 19.03
C THR A 143 6.13 0.92 19.32
N GLU A 144 6.11 -0.28 19.90
CA GLU A 144 7.32 -1.06 20.19
C GLU A 144 8.18 -1.33 18.94
N TRP A 145 7.56 -1.43 17.77
CA TRP A 145 8.28 -1.63 16.51
C TRP A 145 9.16 -0.43 16.12
N PHE A 146 8.92 0.77 16.66
CA PHE A 146 9.75 1.94 16.38
C PHE A 146 11.22 1.67 16.73
N SER A 147 11.48 0.99 17.85
CA SER A 147 12.85 0.65 18.30
C SER A 147 13.58 -0.37 17.40
N LYS A 148 12.85 -1.05 16.51
CA LYS A 148 13.42 -2.04 15.58
C LYS A 148 13.88 -1.42 14.27
N ILE A 149 13.51 -0.16 13.98
CA ILE A 149 13.84 0.52 12.73
C ILE A 149 15.11 1.35 12.91
N ASP A 150 16.16 0.98 12.19
CA ASP A 150 17.36 1.82 12.10
C ASP A 150 17.14 2.96 11.10
N ALA A 151 16.72 4.09 11.60
CA ALA A 151 16.47 5.30 10.81
C ALA A 151 17.66 6.28 10.82
N SER A 152 18.89 5.84 11.16
CA SER A 152 20.08 6.70 11.22
C SER A 152 20.40 7.37 9.88
N GLY A 153 20.08 6.73 8.76
CA GLY A 153 20.16 7.31 7.40
C GLY A 153 18.89 8.02 6.92
N GLY A 154 17.92 8.29 7.81
CA GLY A 154 16.56 8.70 7.48
C GLY A 154 15.62 7.49 7.29
N ALA A 155 14.32 7.75 7.15
CA ALA A 155 13.36 6.70 6.85
C ALA A 155 12.24 7.17 5.92
N VAL A 156 11.82 6.31 5.02
CA VAL A 156 10.59 6.44 4.25
C VAL A 156 9.65 5.28 4.62
N PHE A 157 8.54 5.63 5.23
CA PHE A 157 7.46 4.71 5.56
C PHE A 157 6.42 4.76 4.46
N PHE A 158 5.88 3.61 4.07
CA PHE A 158 4.76 3.59 3.13
C PHE A 158 3.72 2.56 3.54
N ALA A 159 2.45 2.88 3.27
CA ALA A 159 1.31 2.02 3.55
C ALA A 159 0.41 1.96 2.31
N SER A 160 0.13 0.76 1.80
CA SER A 160 -0.68 0.52 0.61
C SER A 160 -1.99 -0.20 0.96
N GLY A 161 -3.11 0.54 0.99
CA GLY A 161 -4.42 -0.01 1.31
C GLY A 161 -4.60 -0.43 2.78
N VAL A 162 -3.88 0.19 3.69
CA VAL A 162 -3.80 -0.20 5.11
C VAL A 162 -4.66 0.70 6.00
N PHE A 163 -4.48 2.00 5.91
CA PHE A 163 -5.10 2.92 6.87
C PHE A 163 -6.63 3.00 6.76
N TYR A 164 -7.22 2.59 5.68
CA TYR A 164 -8.68 2.47 5.57
C TYR A 164 -9.33 1.67 6.71
N TYR A 165 -8.60 0.69 7.26
CA TYR A 165 -9.09 -0.18 8.34
C TYR A 165 -8.91 0.39 9.75
N PHE A 166 -8.25 1.54 9.88
CA PHE A 166 -7.97 2.19 11.15
C PHE A 166 -9.02 3.26 11.46
N LEU A 167 -9.26 3.50 12.75
CA LEU A 167 -9.97 4.70 13.18
C LEU A 167 -9.08 5.93 12.97
N THR A 168 -9.69 7.10 12.73
CA THR A 168 -8.94 8.35 12.54
C THR A 168 -8.00 8.65 13.69
N GLU A 169 -8.44 8.41 14.93
CA GLU A 169 -7.61 8.64 16.13
C GLU A 169 -6.41 7.67 16.22
N GLN A 170 -6.54 6.46 15.71
CA GLN A 170 -5.43 5.52 15.64
C GLN A 170 -4.36 5.99 14.64
N VAL A 171 -4.78 6.41 13.43
CA VAL A 171 -3.85 6.96 12.44
C VAL A 171 -3.18 8.22 12.96
N LYS A 172 -3.95 9.11 13.63
CA LYS A 172 -3.41 10.33 14.23
C LYS A 172 -2.36 10.02 15.29
N ALA A 173 -2.66 9.12 16.23
CA ALA A 173 -1.71 8.71 17.27
C ALA A 173 -0.43 8.10 16.69
N LEU A 174 -0.57 7.25 15.66
CA LEU A 174 0.54 6.66 14.94
C LEU A 174 1.41 7.73 14.28
N VAL A 175 0.82 8.66 13.53
CA VAL A 175 1.54 9.75 12.83
C VAL A 175 2.26 10.66 13.83
N GLN A 176 1.63 11.01 14.95
CA GLN A 176 2.25 11.82 16.01
C GLN A 176 3.43 11.08 16.66
N GLY A 177 3.26 9.79 16.99
CA GLY A 177 4.33 8.96 17.52
C GLY A 177 5.51 8.81 16.55
N MET A 178 5.22 8.65 15.25
CA MET A 178 6.26 8.61 14.21
C MET A 178 6.99 9.95 14.06
N ALA A 179 6.29 11.08 14.18
CA ALA A 179 6.92 12.41 14.15
C ALA A 179 7.86 12.64 15.35
N ASP A 180 7.58 12.01 16.50
CA ASP A 180 8.46 12.03 17.68
C ASP A 180 9.69 11.11 17.50
N ALA A 181 9.46 9.91 16.98
CA ALA A 181 10.49 8.86 16.90
C ALA A 181 11.43 9.02 15.68
N PHE A 182 10.94 9.58 14.57
CA PHE A 182 11.64 9.61 13.29
C PHE A 182 11.69 11.02 12.67
N PRO A 183 12.26 12.03 13.34
CA PRO A 183 12.36 13.38 12.80
C PRO A 183 13.16 13.39 11.49
N GLY A 184 12.72 14.17 10.50
CA GLY A 184 13.32 14.25 9.17
C GLY A 184 12.92 13.13 8.20
N SER A 185 12.13 12.17 8.66
CA SER A 185 11.60 11.07 7.83
C SER A 185 10.27 11.44 7.16
N VAL A 186 9.76 10.55 6.31
CA VAL A 186 8.47 10.75 5.62
C VAL A 186 7.58 9.50 5.71
N LEU A 187 6.27 9.73 5.75
CA LEU A 187 5.25 8.69 5.61
C LEU A 187 4.46 8.96 4.32
N VAL A 188 4.26 7.93 3.50
CA VAL A 188 3.45 7.98 2.26
C VAL A 188 2.37 6.91 2.32
N PHE A 189 1.13 7.27 2.00
CA PHE A 189 0.03 6.31 2.01
C PHE A 189 -1.08 6.73 1.05
N ASP A 190 -1.88 5.76 0.63
CA ASP A 190 -3.07 6.03 -0.15
C ASP A 190 -4.27 6.38 0.73
N ALA A 191 -5.04 7.36 0.29
CA ALA A 191 -6.26 7.80 0.96
C ALA A 191 -7.33 8.16 -0.06
N ALA A 192 -8.58 8.19 0.40
CA ALA A 192 -9.73 8.59 -0.39
C ALA A 192 -10.80 9.22 0.51
N ASN A 193 -11.78 9.90 -0.09
CA ASN A 193 -12.88 10.46 0.68
C ASN A 193 -13.83 9.39 1.25
N ARG A 194 -14.70 9.80 2.17
CA ARG A 194 -15.63 8.88 2.87
C ARG A 194 -16.55 8.10 1.93
N THR A 195 -16.93 8.67 0.79
CA THR A 195 -17.77 7.99 -0.20
C THR A 195 -17.03 6.83 -0.85
N ALA A 196 -15.78 7.07 -1.27
CA ALA A 196 -14.92 6.04 -1.85
C ALA A 196 -14.60 4.94 -0.81
N VAL A 197 -14.23 5.33 0.42
CA VAL A 197 -13.94 4.37 1.51
C VAL A 197 -15.14 3.46 1.80
N LYS A 198 -16.36 4.01 1.86
CA LYS A 198 -17.58 3.20 2.00
C LYS A 198 -17.82 2.27 0.82
N MET A 199 -17.49 2.72 -0.40
CA MET A 199 -17.63 1.90 -1.61
C MET A 199 -16.60 0.76 -1.62
N ILE A 200 -15.34 1.04 -1.25
CA ILE A 200 -14.29 0.04 -1.07
C ILE A 200 -14.73 -1.02 -0.06
N ALA A 201 -15.18 -0.61 1.12
CA ALA A 201 -15.68 -1.53 2.15
C ALA A 201 -16.83 -2.41 1.62
N LYS A 202 -17.78 -1.83 0.90
CA LYS A 202 -18.95 -2.56 0.38
C LYS A 202 -18.59 -3.53 -0.73
N THR A 203 -17.64 -3.20 -1.60
CA THR A 203 -17.26 -4.02 -2.76
C THR A 203 -16.21 -5.06 -2.43
N TRP A 204 -15.10 -4.65 -1.81
CA TRP A 204 -13.96 -5.53 -1.55
C TRP A 204 -14.16 -6.45 -0.34
N LEU A 205 -14.61 -5.91 0.80
CA LEU A 205 -14.83 -6.71 2.00
C LEU A 205 -15.99 -7.69 1.80
N LYS A 206 -17.03 -7.29 1.08
CA LYS A 206 -18.18 -8.16 0.81
C LYS A 206 -17.82 -9.27 -0.18
N SER A 207 -17.01 -9.00 -1.20
CA SER A 207 -16.54 -10.01 -2.16
C SER A 207 -15.62 -11.04 -1.52
N ALA A 208 -14.81 -10.61 -0.54
CA ALA A 208 -13.93 -11.49 0.23
C ALA A 208 -14.66 -12.22 1.37
N LYS A 209 -15.98 -12.01 1.56
CA LYS A 209 -16.79 -12.58 2.66
C LYS A 209 -16.22 -12.29 4.06
N ILE A 210 -15.40 -11.25 4.19
CA ILE A 210 -14.79 -10.84 5.45
C ILE A 210 -15.89 -10.13 6.26
N LYS A 211 -16.23 -10.74 7.40
CA LYS A 211 -17.14 -10.17 8.39
C LYS A 211 -16.31 -9.44 9.43
N ASP A 212 -16.88 -8.37 9.99
CA ASP A 212 -16.33 -7.61 11.13
C ASP A 212 -15.09 -6.72 10.84
N VAL A 213 -14.76 -6.50 9.56
CA VAL A 213 -13.77 -5.48 9.16
C VAL A 213 -14.50 -4.28 8.55
N GLY A 214 -14.38 -3.12 9.19
CA GLY A 214 -14.90 -1.84 8.70
C GLY A 214 -13.84 -1.06 7.93
N ALA A 215 -14.26 -0.07 7.16
CA ALA A 215 -13.36 0.92 6.60
C ALA A 215 -13.76 2.29 7.17
N TYR A 216 -12.85 2.94 7.89
CA TYR A 216 -13.14 4.06 8.78
C TYR A 216 -12.39 5.33 8.39
N PHE A 217 -11.05 5.20 8.20
CA PHE A 217 -10.20 6.36 7.89
C PHE A 217 -10.44 6.82 6.46
N ALA A 218 -10.77 8.08 6.32
CA ALA A 218 -11.03 8.73 5.04
C ALA A 218 -10.49 10.14 5.07
N VAL A 219 -9.93 10.61 3.96
CA VAL A 219 -9.33 11.94 3.80
C VAL A 219 -9.81 12.55 2.49
N SER A 220 -10.38 13.73 2.55
CA SER A 220 -10.81 14.50 1.37
C SER A 220 -9.78 15.54 0.96
N ASP A 221 -9.24 16.27 1.95
CA ASP A 221 -8.16 17.24 1.78
C ASP A 221 -7.08 16.95 2.81
N ALA A 222 -6.01 16.28 2.35
CA ALA A 222 -4.95 15.82 3.24
C ALA A 222 -4.29 16.98 4.00
N LYS A 223 -4.04 18.10 3.34
CA LYS A 223 -3.37 19.24 3.98
C LYS A 223 -4.22 19.84 5.09
N SER A 224 -5.49 20.13 4.84
CA SER A 224 -6.37 20.76 5.82
C SER A 224 -6.74 19.81 6.97
N GLU A 225 -6.84 18.51 6.70
CA GLU A 225 -7.28 17.53 7.69
C GLU A 225 -6.13 17.01 8.58
N LEU A 226 -4.92 16.83 8.01
CA LEU A 226 -3.80 16.21 8.73
C LEU A 226 -2.83 17.24 9.34
N SER A 227 -2.59 18.40 8.70
CA SER A 227 -1.65 19.39 9.25
C SER A 227 -1.99 19.87 10.67
N PRO A 228 -3.27 19.96 11.10
CA PRO A 228 -3.60 20.32 12.46
C PRO A 228 -3.26 19.27 13.53
N TRP A 229 -2.88 18.04 13.13
CA TRP A 229 -2.54 16.99 14.08
C TRP A 229 -1.23 17.26 14.84
N ASP A 230 -0.27 17.90 14.15
CA ASP A 230 0.99 18.32 14.74
C ASP A 230 1.62 19.43 13.88
N SER A 231 2.14 20.46 14.50
CA SER A 231 2.75 21.62 13.81
C SER A 231 4.02 21.30 13.02
N ARG A 232 4.62 20.15 13.26
CA ARG A 232 5.80 19.64 12.56
C ARG A 232 5.48 18.96 11.23
N LEU A 233 4.21 18.62 10.98
CA LEU A 233 3.81 17.89 9.79
C LEU A 233 3.82 18.76 8.54
N GLN A 234 4.51 18.28 7.52
CA GLN A 234 4.51 18.85 6.18
C GLN A 234 3.70 17.94 5.27
N VAL A 235 2.44 18.33 5.01
CA VAL A 235 1.48 17.49 4.30
C VAL A 235 1.32 17.96 2.86
N THR A 236 1.51 17.03 1.92
CA THR A 236 1.20 17.19 0.48
C THR A 236 0.45 15.98 -0.03
N SER A 237 -0.24 16.10 -1.17
CA SER A 237 -0.88 14.97 -1.82
C SER A 237 -0.97 15.14 -3.33
N ARG A 238 -1.09 14.00 -4.04
CA ARG A 238 -1.33 13.93 -5.50
C ARG A 238 -2.40 12.86 -5.75
N GLY A 239 -3.19 13.04 -6.82
CA GLY A 239 -4.06 11.96 -7.29
C GLY A 239 -3.26 10.71 -7.62
N TYR A 240 -3.70 9.54 -7.20
CA TYR A 240 -2.86 8.35 -7.34
C TYR A 240 -3.01 7.62 -8.68
N MET A 241 -3.98 7.96 -9.50
CA MET A 241 -4.08 7.41 -10.85
C MET A 241 -3.43 8.30 -11.91
N LEU A 242 -3.65 9.61 -11.82
CA LEU A 242 -3.20 10.57 -12.82
C LEU A 242 -2.19 11.60 -12.28
N GLY A 243 -1.91 11.61 -11.00
CA GLY A 243 -0.93 12.51 -10.40
C GLY A 243 0.53 12.13 -10.71
N TYR A 244 0.79 10.86 -11.05
CA TYR A 244 2.11 10.31 -11.35
C TYR A 244 2.24 9.80 -12.78
N ASN A 245 1.13 9.38 -13.38
CA ASN A 245 1.05 8.84 -14.72
C ASN A 245 -0.08 9.51 -15.49
N ASP A 246 -0.02 9.51 -16.81
CA ASP A 246 -1.12 9.99 -17.66
C ASP A 246 -1.98 8.84 -18.22
N LEU A 247 -1.60 7.61 -17.94
CA LEU A 247 -2.23 6.38 -18.42
C LEU A 247 -2.40 6.34 -19.96
N ARG A 248 -1.51 7.00 -20.71
CA ARG A 248 -1.53 7.05 -22.17
C ARG A 248 -0.84 5.84 -22.80
N ASP A 249 -1.15 4.67 -22.31
CA ASP A 249 -0.76 3.41 -22.95
C ASP A 249 -1.87 2.92 -23.87
N SER A 250 -1.50 2.28 -24.98
CA SER A 250 -2.45 1.75 -25.98
C SER A 250 -3.38 0.67 -25.41
N SER A 251 -2.96 -0.02 -24.35
CA SER A 251 -3.76 -1.01 -23.63
C SER A 251 -4.83 -0.41 -22.72
N VAL A 252 -4.71 0.89 -22.36
CA VAL A 252 -5.65 1.58 -21.49
C VAL A 252 -6.70 2.34 -22.29
N SER A 253 -7.96 1.94 -22.16
CA SER A 253 -9.06 2.59 -22.85
C SER A 253 -9.29 4.04 -22.37
N GLY A 254 -9.85 4.89 -23.25
CA GLY A 254 -10.28 6.25 -22.87
C GLY A 254 -11.28 6.25 -21.71
N PHE A 255 -12.11 5.22 -21.62
CA PHE A 255 -13.05 5.05 -20.52
C PHE A 255 -12.34 4.83 -19.18
N PHE A 256 -11.25 4.06 -19.13
CA PHE A 256 -10.48 3.88 -17.91
C PHE A 256 -9.77 5.16 -17.46
N ARG A 257 -9.27 5.95 -18.42
CA ARG A 257 -8.73 7.29 -18.11
C ARG A 257 -9.80 8.23 -17.53
N PHE A 258 -11.02 8.15 -18.05
CA PHE A 258 -12.15 8.90 -17.48
C PHE A 258 -12.47 8.42 -16.06
N LEU A 259 -12.53 7.12 -15.80
CA LEU A 259 -12.74 6.57 -14.45
C LEU A 259 -11.62 6.96 -13.48
N ALA A 260 -10.36 6.95 -13.94
CA ALA A 260 -9.22 7.40 -13.16
C ALA A 260 -9.37 8.88 -12.74
N LYS A 261 -9.81 9.73 -13.69
CA LYS A 261 -10.09 11.15 -13.40
C LYS A 261 -11.23 11.32 -12.37
N VAL A 262 -12.28 10.53 -12.48
CA VAL A 262 -13.37 10.52 -11.48
C VAL A 262 -12.85 10.06 -10.11
N GLY A 263 -11.97 9.07 -10.07
CA GLY A 263 -11.31 8.62 -8.83
C GLY A 263 -10.52 9.76 -8.17
N ASP A 264 -9.62 10.39 -8.91
CA ASP A 264 -8.78 11.47 -8.38
C ASP A 264 -9.59 12.72 -8.02
N ASP A 265 -10.49 13.17 -8.90
CA ASP A 265 -11.20 14.45 -8.73
C ASP A 265 -12.39 14.36 -7.76
N MET A 266 -13.24 13.32 -7.90
CA MET A 266 -14.49 13.21 -7.15
C MET A 266 -14.38 12.32 -5.92
N MET A 267 -13.66 11.19 -6.03
CA MET A 267 -13.46 10.26 -4.91
C MET A 267 -12.27 10.66 -4.05
N LYS A 268 -11.49 11.68 -4.48
CA LYS A 268 -10.28 12.14 -3.79
C LYS A 268 -9.30 11.01 -3.51
N MET A 269 -9.15 10.13 -4.50
CA MET A 269 -8.16 9.06 -4.44
C MET A 269 -6.78 9.68 -4.63
N GLN A 270 -5.95 9.61 -3.59
CA GLN A 270 -4.70 10.37 -3.53
C GLN A 270 -3.61 9.59 -2.80
N ILE A 271 -2.37 9.82 -3.20
CA ILE A 271 -1.19 9.50 -2.40
C ILE A 271 -0.90 10.71 -1.53
N VAL A 272 -0.92 10.50 -0.23
CA VAL A 272 -0.61 11.50 0.80
C VAL A 272 0.83 11.31 1.25
N LYS A 273 1.59 12.40 1.30
CA LYS A 273 2.95 12.44 1.83
C LYS A 273 3.00 13.35 3.04
N VAL A 274 3.45 12.81 4.15
CA VAL A 274 3.61 13.51 5.43
C VAL A 274 5.10 13.52 5.80
N GLY A 275 5.72 14.68 5.73
CA GLY A 275 7.09 14.88 6.22
C GLY A 275 7.09 15.19 7.71
N PHE A 276 8.02 14.62 8.46
CA PHE A 276 8.20 14.85 9.90
C PHE A 276 9.31 15.89 10.11
N GLY A 277 8.93 17.16 10.32
CA GLY A 277 9.89 18.22 10.63
C GLY A 277 10.64 17.95 11.95
N GLY A 278 11.89 18.40 12.03
CA GLY A 278 12.66 18.35 13.28
C GLY A 278 12.02 19.19 14.39
N ARG A 279 12.27 18.86 15.65
CA ARG A 279 11.95 19.77 16.77
C ARG A 279 12.76 21.05 16.58
N LYS A 280 12.08 22.21 16.56
CA LYS A 280 12.73 23.52 16.56
C LYS A 280 13.40 23.74 17.91
#